data_3b4a7e4e0a4884d70c8f71dc17e96452
#
_entry.id   3b4a7e4e0a4884d70c8f71dc17e96452
#
_cell.length_a   1.000
_cell.length_b   1.000
_cell.length_c   1.000
_cell.angle_alpha   90.00
_cell.angle_beta   90.00
_cell.angle_gamma   90.00
#
_symmetry.space_group_name_H-M   'P 1'
#
loop_
_entity.id
_entity.type
_entity.pdbx_description
1 polymer ?
#
loop_
_entity_poly.entity_id
_entity_poly.type
_entity_poly.pdbx_seq_one_letter_code
_entity_poly.pdbx_strand_id
1 'polypeptide(L)'
;NEDGTPMDKPPLLKSLAFDPILGGVKLIAEAWDAGGLYQVGSFPSWNRWAEWNGRYRDDLRRFLKGDSHLAWDAAQRITGSRDLYDPTYRGYNASVNFLTCHDGFTLYDMYSYNEKHNLENGWNNTDGANDNNSWNCGAEGDTNDYNINKLRIKMIKNAFATLMCSQGPALFLAGDEFCNTQF
;
A
#
# COMPACT_ATOMS: atom_id res chain seq x y z
N ASN A 1 6.34 16.63 18.10
CA ASN A 1 6.61 17.11 19.46
C ASN A 1 7.34 16.03 20.26
N GLU A 2 8.01 16.41 21.35
CA GLU A 2 8.73 15.48 22.23
C GLU A 2 7.81 14.45 22.92
N ASP A 3 6.54 14.79 23.08
CA ASP A 3 5.49 13.94 23.66
C ASP A 3 4.79 13.02 22.65
N GLY A 4 5.27 12.97 21.41
CA GLY A 4 4.68 12.17 20.32
C GLY A 4 3.44 12.80 19.67
N THR A 5 2.99 13.98 20.12
CA THR A 5 1.84 14.63 19.46
C THR A 5 2.20 15.17 18.08
N PRO A 6 1.31 15.03 17.08
CA PRO A 6 1.54 15.58 15.75
C PRO A 6 1.74 17.10 15.75
N MET A 7 2.59 17.58 14.86
CA MET A 7 2.79 19.00 14.61
C MET A 7 2.19 19.39 13.26
N ASP A 8 1.41 20.44 13.19
CA ASP A 8 0.88 20.96 11.91
C ASP A 8 1.98 21.41 10.95
N LYS A 9 3.06 21.94 11.49
CA LYS A 9 4.18 22.49 10.73
C LYS A 9 5.52 22.00 11.27
N PRO A 10 5.84 20.70 11.13
CA PRO A 10 7.08 20.15 11.65
C PRO A 10 8.30 20.80 10.96
N PRO A 11 9.25 21.36 11.72
CA PRO A 11 10.34 22.16 11.17
C PRO A 11 11.29 21.34 10.29
N LEU A 12 11.56 20.09 10.67
CA LEU A 12 12.42 19.20 9.88
C LEU A 12 11.83 18.93 8.49
N LEU A 13 10.56 18.53 8.42
CA LEU A 13 9.89 18.24 7.14
C LEU A 13 9.81 19.50 6.25
N LYS A 14 9.60 20.65 6.87
CA LYS A 14 9.63 21.94 6.18
C LYS A 14 11.02 22.24 5.61
N SER A 15 12.06 22.06 6.43
CA SER A 15 13.44 22.28 5.99
C SER A 15 13.81 21.40 4.81
N LEU A 16 13.46 20.12 4.85
CA LEU A 16 13.69 19.18 3.74
C LEU A 16 12.90 19.57 2.48
N ALA A 17 11.65 20.05 2.65
CA ALA A 17 10.82 20.47 1.52
C ALA A 17 11.39 21.67 0.75
N PHE A 18 12.08 22.57 1.44
CA PHE A 18 12.64 23.81 0.87
C PHE A 18 14.16 23.80 0.75
N ASP A 19 14.81 22.67 1.01
CA ASP A 19 16.25 22.55 0.87
C ASP A 19 16.66 22.67 -0.61
N PRO A 20 17.58 23.58 -0.97
CA PRO A 20 17.96 23.81 -2.36
C PRO A 20 18.69 22.62 -2.99
N ILE A 21 19.38 21.80 -2.21
CA ILE A 21 20.08 20.60 -2.69
C ILE A 21 19.05 19.52 -3.03
N LEU A 22 18.00 19.38 -2.19
CA LEU A 22 16.93 18.41 -2.40
C LEU A 22 15.86 18.90 -3.39
N GLY A 23 15.98 20.12 -3.93
CA GLY A 23 14.99 20.68 -4.84
C GLY A 23 14.67 19.85 -6.08
N GLY A 24 15.65 19.07 -6.56
CA GLY A 24 15.53 18.20 -7.74
C GLY A 24 15.14 16.75 -7.43
N VAL A 25 15.02 16.33 -6.16
CA VAL A 25 14.70 14.95 -5.80
C VAL A 25 13.25 14.81 -5.35
N LYS A 26 12.69 13.62 -5.50
CA LYS A 26 11.36 13.29 -4.99
C LYS A 26 11.45 13.01 -3.49
N LEU A 27 10.57 13.64 -2.72
CA LEU A 27 10.39 13.35 -1.31
C LEU A 27 9.10 12.55 -1.15
N ILE A 28 9.20 11.38 -0.53
CA ILE A 28 8.08 10.45 -0.35
C ILE A 28 8.02 10.10 1.13
N ALA A 29 6.83 10.19 1.72
CA ALA A 29 6.58 9.84 3.10
C ALA A 29 5.81 8.52 3.20
N GLU A 30 6.18 7.72 4.18
CA GLU A 30 5.32 6.74 4.80
C GLU A 30 4.57 7.46 5.93
N ALA A 31 3.31 7.85 5.64
CA ALA A 31 2.56 8.82 6.44
C ALA A 31 1.81 8.18 7.61
N TRP A 32 2.40 7.22 8.29
CA TRP A 32 1.89 6.55 9.49
C TRP A 32 3.03 6.07 10.38
N ASP A 33 2.68 5.62 11.60
CA ASP A 33 3.63 5.01 12.53
C ASP A 33 3.00 3.82 13.30
N ALA A 34 3.85 3.10 14.02
CA ALA A 34 3.43 1.97 14.86
C ALA A 34 2.60 2.39 16.11
N GLY A 35 2.59 3.67 16.47
CA GLY A 35 1.81 4.23 17.56
C GLY A 35 0.36 4.54 17.20
N GLY A 36 -0.02 4.35 15.92
CA GLY A 36 -1.38 4.57 15.44
C GLY A 36 -1.62 5.92 14.76
N LEU A 37 -0.60 6.75 14.60
CA LEU A 37 -0.70 7.95 13.79
C LEU A 37 -0.87 7.57 12.31
N TYR A 38 -1.91 8.09 11.65
CA TYR A 38 -2.19 7.85 10.24
C TYR A 38 -2.54 9.16 9.54
N GLN A 39 -1.64 9.68 8.72
CA GLN A 39 -1.73 10.99 8.07
C GLN A 39 -1.84 10.92 6.55
N VAL A 40 -2.23 9.79 5.97
CA VAL A 40 -2.41 9.66 4.52
C VAL A 40 -3.48 10.64 4.05
N GLY A 41 -3.10 11.52 3.12
CA GLY A 41 -3.91 12.64 2.62
C GLY A 41 -3.81 13.93 3.44
N SER A 42 -3.31 13.87 4.68
CA SER A 42 -3.17 15.02 5.58
C SER A 42 -1.73 15.28 6.02
N PHE A 43 -0.76 14.56 5.49
CA PHE A 43 0.65 14.74 5.81
C PHE A 43 1.12 16.16 5.47
N PRO A 44 1.91 16.82 6.34
CA PRO A 44 2.44 18.15 6.11
C PRO A 44 3.41 18.19 4.93
N SER A 45 2.90 18.48 3.75
CA SER A 45 3.62 18.23 2.48
C SER A 45 4.28 19.45 1.85
N TRP A 46 3.82 20.67 2.14
CA TRP A 46 4.22 21.90 1.43
C TRP A 46 4.21 21.75 -0.11
N ASN A 47 3.28 20.95 -0.67
CA ASN A 47 3.21 20.57 -2.09
C ASN A 47 4.49 19.94 -2.66
N ARG A 48 5.31 19.36 -1.79
CA ARG A 48 6.63 18.84 -2.13
C ARG A 48 6.72 17.33 -1.88
N TRP A 49 6.09 16.87 -0.79
CA TRP A 49 6.08 15.47 -0.40
C TRP A 49 4.95 14.72 -1.11
N ALA A 50 5.28 13.58 -1.68
CA ALA A 50 4.32 12.53 -2.00
C ALA A 50 4.17 11.59 -0.81
N GLU A 51 3.14 10.76 -0.83
CA GLU A 51 2.84 9.81 0.24
C GLU A 51 2.64 8.41 -0.34
N TRP A 52 3.12 7.39 0.35
CA TRP A 52 2.61 6.06 0.14
C TRP A 52 1.13 6.04 0.49
N ASN A 53 0.29 5.67 -0.47
CA ASN A 53 -1.15 5.70 -0.28
C ASN A 53 -1.66 4.40 0.33
N GLY A 54 -1.65 4.30 1.66
CA GLY A 54 -2.16 3.12 2.37
C GLY A 54 -3.66 2.87 2.13
N ARG A 55 -4.46 3.91 1.86
CA ARG A 55 -5.87 3.73 1.48
C ARG A 55 -6.02 3.09 0.10
N TYR A 56 -5.15 3.44 -0.85
CA TYR A 56 -5.09 2.74 -2.13
C TYR A 56 -4.88 1.24 -1.92
N ARG A 57 -3.89 0.88 -1.12
CA ARG A 57 -3.58 -0.51 -0.77
C ARG A 57 -4.81 -1.23 -0.22
N ASP A 58 -5.42 -0.68 0.82
CA ASP A 58 -6.47 -1.38 1.57
C ASP A 58 -7.77 -1.47 0.77
N ASP A 59 -8.21 -0.37 0.15
CA ASP A 59 -9.44 -0.34 -0.65
C ASP A 59 -9.33 -1.26 -1.87
N LEU A 60 -8.19 -1.23 -2.58
CA LEU A 60 -8.01 -2.05 -3.78
C LEU A 60 -7.78 -3.52 -3.47
N ARG A 61 -7.09 -3.88 -2.38
CA ARG A 61 -7.00 -5.28 -1.92
C ARG A 61 -8.39 -5.84 -1.64
N ARG A 62 -9.21 -5.12 -0.90
CA ARG A 62 -10.58 -5.50 -0.58
C ARG A 62 -11.48 -5.57 -1.82
N PHE A 63 -11.37 -4.61 -2.72
CA PHE A 63 -12.11 -4.61 -3.99
C PHE A 63 -11.75 -5.82 -4.86
N LEU A 64 -10.45 -6.09 -5.03
CA LEU A 64 -9.96 -7.19 -5.87
C LEU A 64 -10.34 -8.57 -5.33
N LYS A 65 -10.38 -8.76 -4.01
CA LYS A 65 -10.86 -10.03 -3.43
C LYS A 65 -12.38 -10.18 -3.47
N GLY A 66 -13.13 -9.12 -3.79
CA GLY A 66 -14.58 -9.17 -3.99
C GLY A 66 -15.42 -8.74 -2.80
N ASP A 67 -14.87 -7.98 -1.84
CA ASP A 67 -15.67 -7.39 -0.76
C ASP A 67 -16.72 -6.44 -1.35
N SER A 68 -17.90 -6.42 -0.72
CA SER A 68 -19.04 -5.63 -1.18
C SER A 68 -18.86 -4.12 -0.91
N HIS A 69 -19.62 -3.31 -1.66
CA HIS A 69 -19.75 -1.84 -1.48
C HIS A 69 -18.49 -1.02 -1.69
N LEU A 70 -17.46 -1.53 -2.40
CA LEU A 70 -16.19 -0.85 -2.64
C LEU A 70 -16.04 -0.22 -4.03
N ALA A 71 -17.07 -0.26 -4.88
CA ALA A 71 -16.98 0.27 -6.25
C ALA A 71 -16.62 1.76 -6.29
N TRP A 72 -17.19 2.55 -5.37
CA TRP A 72 -16.89 3.97 -5.26
C TRP A 72 -15.45 4.22 -4.78
N ASP A 73 -15.01 3.53 -3.72
CA ASP A 73 -13.67 3.66 -3.18
C ASP A 73 -12.64 3.25 -4.23
N ALA A 74 -12.85 2.12 -4.91
CA ALA A 74 -11.99 1.68 -6.00
C ALA A 74 -11.91 2.72 -7.12
N ALA A 75 -13.03 3.32 -7.52
CA ALA A 75 -13.05 4.39 -8.51
C ALA A 75 -12.23 5.61 -8.06
N GLN A 76 -12.35 6.04 -6.79
CA GLN A 76 -11.54 7.10 -6.22
C GLN A 76 -10.05 6.77 -6.26
N ARG A 77 -9.67 5.54 -5.86
CA ARG A 77 -8.26 5.10 -5.86
C ARG A 77 -7.68 5.10 -7.27
N ILE A 78 -8.36 4.48 -8.24
CA ILE A 78 -7.91 4.36 -9.64
C ILE A 78 -7.77 5.73 -10.32
N THR A 79 -8.64 6.67 -9.99
CA THR A 79 -8.62 8.03 -10.58
C THR A 79 -7.76 9.04 -9.83
N GLY A 80 -6.83 8.59 -8.97
CA GLY A 80 -5.81 9.41 -8.33
C GLY A 80 -6.15 9.91 -6.94
N SER A 81 -7.11 9.27 -6.24
CA SER A 81 -7.46 9.55 -4.85
C SER A 81 -7.72 11.04 -4.58
N ARG A 82 -8.62 11.63 -5.35
CA ARG A 82 -8.93 13.07 -5.28
C ARG A 82 -9.55 13.50 -3.95
N ASP A 83 -10.17 12.58 -3.25
CA ASP A 83 -10.68 12.73 -1.88
C ASP A 83 -9.56 12.93 -0.84
N LEU A 84 -8.34 12.49 -1.16
CA LEU A 84 -7.15 12.62 -0.31
C LEU A 84 -6.19 13.71 -0.81
N TYR A 85 -6.06 13.85 -2.11
CA TYR A 85 -5.09 14.73 -2.76
C TYR A 85 -5.82 15.67 -3.72
N ASP A 86 -6.12 16.87 -3.24
CA ASP A 86 -6.76 17.90 -4.07
C ASP A 86 -5.92 18.17 -5.32
N PRO A 87 -6.45 17.94 -6.53
CA PRO A 87 -5.71 18.12 -7.76
C PRO A 87 -5.28 19.56 -8.02
N THR A 88 -5.89 20.55 -7.37
CA THR A 88 -5.49 21.97 -7.48
C THR A 88 -4.22 22.30 -6.73
N TYR A 89 -3.89 21.50 -5.70
CA TYR A 89 -2.71 21.74 -4.84
C TYR A 89 -1.66 20.65 -4.96
N ARG A 90 -2.04 19.38 -4.93
CA ARG A 90 -1.08 18.28 -4.81
C ARG A 90 -0.95 17.44 -6.07
N GLY A 91 -2.03 17.33 -6.85
CA GLY A 91 -2.06 16.53 -8.07
C GLY A 91 -1.90 15.01 -7.84
N TYR A 92 -1.99 14.25 -8.91
CA TYR A 92 -1.93 12.78 -8.87
C TYR A 92 -0.57 12.21 -8.42
N ASN A 93 0.50 12.97 -8.60
CA ASN A 93 1.85 12.56 -8.22
C ASN A 93 2.08 12.55 -6.70
N ALA A 94 1.15 13.09 -5.92
CA ALA A 94 1.19 13.02 -4.47
C ALA A 94 0.83 11.62 -3.94
N SER A 95 0.05 10.84 -4.71
CA SER A 95 -0.32 9.48 -4.37
C SER A 95 0.67 8.49 -4.97
N VAL A 96 1.53 7.88 -4.16
CA VAL A 96 2.30 6.70 -4.57
C VAL A 96 1.43 5.48 -4.32
N ASN A 97 0.90 4.92 -5.41
CA ASN A 97 -0.05 3.80 -5.37
C ASN A 97 0.70 2.48 -5.20
N PHE A 98 0.24 1.62 -4.32
CA PHE A 98 0.82 0.29 -4.12
C PHE A 98 -0.21 -0.72 -3.62
N LEU A 99 0.03 -1.98 -3.87
CA LEU A 99 -0.72 -3.10 -3.28
C LEU A 99 0.14 -3.85 -2.28
N THR A 100 1.45 -3.89 -2.48
CA THR A 100 2.44 -4.60 -1.68
C THR A 100 3.66 -3.72 -1.47
N CYS A 101 4.34 -3.92 -0.36
CA CYS A 101 5.57 -3.22 0.00
C CYS A 101 6.46 -4.13 0.85
N HIS A 102 7.40 -3.58 1.62
CA HIS A 102 8.24 -4.34 2.54
C HIS A 102 7.48 -4.95 3.73
N ASP A 103 6.30 -4.38 4.05
CA ASP A 103 5.43 -4.87 5.13
C ASP A 103 4.33 -5.77 4.60
N GLY A 104 4.00 -6.81 5.38
CA GLY A 104 2.92 -7.74 5.07
C GLY A 104 3.26 -8.72 3.95
N PHE A 105 2.25 -9.25 3.29
CA PHE A 105 2.37 -10.27 2.26
C PHE A 105 2.94 -9.74 0.96
N THR A 106 3.72 -10.57 0.26
CA THR A 106 4.00 -10.41 -1.17
C THR A 106 2.71 -10.52 -1.98
N LEU A 107 2.74 -10.17 -3.25
CA LEU A 107 1.54 -10.27 -4.08
C LEU A 107 1.08 -11.72 -4.29
N TYR A 108 2.02 -12.68 -4.33
CA TYR A 108 1.68 -14.10 -4.38
C TYR A 108 1.07 -14.58 -3.06
N ASP A 109 1.65 -14.21 -1.93
CA ASP A 109 1.18 -14.63 -0.61
C ASP A 109 -0.18 -14.01 -0.29
N MET A 110 -0.45 -12.79 -0.74
CA MET A 110 -1.75 -12.14 -0.61
C MET A 110 -2.89 -12.94 -1.27
N TYR A 111 -2.60 -13.74 -2.30
CA TYR A 111 -3.57 -14.63 -2.94
C TYR A 111 -3.37 -16.11 -2.58
N SER A 112 -2.51 -16.39 -1.60
CA SER A 112 -2.23 -17.76 -1.14
C SER A 112 -2.57 -18.00 0.32
N TYR A 113 -2.68 -16.92 1.13
CA TYR A 113 -2.92 -17.01 2.57
C TYR A 113 -4.04 -16.07 3.02
N ASN A 114 -4.90 -16.56 3.90
CA ASN A 114 -5.85 -15.70 4.62
C ASN A 114 -5.22 -15.10 5.89
N GLU A 115 -4.32 -15.86 6.51
CA GLU A 115 -3.70 -15.52 7.79
C GLU A 115 -2.18 -15.53 7.69
N LYS A 116 -1.50 -14.79 8.55
CA LYS A 116 -0.04 -14.84 8.64
C LYS A 116 0.44 -16.10 9.36
N HIS A 117 1.56 -16.65 8.90
CA HIS A 117 2.17 -17.88 9.40
C HIS A 117 3.63 -17.62 9.84
N ASN A 118 3.84 -16.75 10.83
CA ASN A 118 5.15 -16.26 11.26
C ASN A 118 5.71 -16.99 12.50
N LEU A 119 5.26 -18.20 12.78
CA LEU A 119 5.70 -18.95 13.97
C LEU A 119 7.22 -19.21 13.99
N GLU A 120 7.82 -19.43 12.82
CA GLU A 120 9.26 -19.69 12.68
C GLU A 120 10.12 -18.47 13.04
N ASN A 121 9.56 -17.26 13.02
CA ASN A 121 10.24 -16.03 13.44
C ASN A 121 10.49 -15.97 14.96
N GLY A 122 9.93 -16.88 15.74
CA GLY A 122 10.15 -16.97 17.20
C GLY A 122 9.35 -15.97 18.05
N TRP A 123 8.40 -15.24 17.43
CA TRP A 123 7.54 -14.26 18.10
C TRP A 123 6.11 -14.76 18.34
N ASN A 124 5.89 -16.08 18.33
CA ASN A 124 4.57 -16.70 18.51
C ASN A 124 3.48 -16.13 17.57
N ASN A 125 3.85 -15.81 16.34
CA ASN A 125 2.94 -15.21 15.33
C ASN A 125 2.38 -13.84 15.74
N THR A 126 3.06 -13.11 16.61
CA THR A 126 2.62 -11.76 17.07
C THR A 126 3.20 -10.63 16.22
N ASP A 127 4.24 -10.91 15.44
CA ASP A 127 4.89 -9.97 14.52
C ASP A 127 4.10 -9.81 13.20
N GLY A 128 4.37 -8.71 12.50
CA GLY A 128 3.73 -8.38 11.23
C GLY A 128 2.25 -8.00 11.33
N ALA A 129 1.67 -7.62 10.20
CA ALA A 129 0.28 -7.20 10.11
C ALA A 129 -0.69 -8.38 10.25
N ASN A 130 -1.72 -8.24 11.09
CA ASN A 130 -2.79 -9.24 11.22
C ASN A 130 -3.81 -9.13 10.07
N ASP A 131 -4.04 -7.92 9.58
CA ASP A 131 -5.03 -7.65 8.53
C ASP A 131 -4.31 -7.30 7.22
N ASN A 132 -4.15 -8.29 6.36
CA ASN A 132 -3.54 -8.12 5.05
C ASN A 132 -4.58 -7.91 3.93
N ASN A 133 -5.89 -7.94 4.25
CA ASN A 133 -6.95 -7.90 3.24
C ASN A 133 -6.74 -8.95 2.13
N SER A 134 -6.21 -10.11 2.50
CA SER A 134 -5.80 -11.19 1.60
C SER A 134 -6.93 -12.19 1.33
N TRP A 135 -6.70 -13.07 0.39
CA TRP A 135 -7.60 -14.17 0.05
C TRP A 135 -6.82 -15.35 -0.51
N ASN A 136 -6.92 -16.51 0.11
CA ASN A 136 -6.17 -17.72 -0.28
C ASN A 136 -6.65 -18.39 -1.59
N CYS A 137 -7.67 -17.86 -2.24
CA CYS A 137 -8.27 -18.40 -3.47
C CYS A 137 -8.83 -19.82 -3.34
N GLY A 138 -9.06 -20.31 -2.11
CA GLY A 138 -9.67 -21.61 -1.85
C GLY A 138 -8.78 -22.65 -1.17
N ALA A 139 -7.48 -22.38 -1.00
CA ALA A 139 -6.58 -23.22 -0.22
C ALA A 139 -5.53 -22.36 0.49
N GLU A 140 -5.35 -22.60 1.79
CA GLU A 140 -4.34 -21.90 2.58
C GLU A 140 -2.95 -22.46 2.27
N GLY A 141 -2.04 -21.56 1.82
CA GLY A 141 -0.68 -21.93 1.45
C GLY A 141 -0.56 -22.66 0.11
N ASP A 142 0.54 -23.39 -0.05
CA ASP A 142 0.83 -24.10 -1.28
C ASP A 142 -0.19 -25.20 -1.58
N THR A 143 -0.50 -25.36 -2.85
CA THR A 143 -1.43 -26.38 -3.34
C THR A 143 -1.05 -26.87 -4.73
N ASN A 144 -1.33 -28.16 -4.99
CA ASN A 144 -1.21 -28.74 -6.33
C ASN A 144 -2.50 -28.62 -7.15
N ASP A 145 -3.55 -27.94 -6.64
CA ASP A 145 -4.78 -27.74 -7.40
C ASP A 145 -4.56 -26.75 -8.54
N TYR A 146 -4.68 -27.25 -9.76
CA TYR A 146 -4.49 -26.46 -10.98
C TYR A 146 -5.45 -25.25 -11.06
N ASN A 147 -6.72 -25.42 -10.65
CA ASN A 147 -7.71 -24.36 -10.77
C ASN A 147 -7.44 -23.23 -9.77
N ILE A 148 -7.03 -23.57 -8.54
CA ILE A 148 -6.63 -22.59 -7.52
C ILE A 148 -5.41 -21.81 -8.00
N ASN A 149 -4.36 -22.50 -8.45
CA ASN A 149 -3.15 -21.85 -8.94
C ASN A 149 -3.43 -20.96 -10.15
N LYS A 150 -4.27 -21.41 -11.07
CA LYS A 150 -4.73 -20.60 -12.21
C LYS A 150 -5.48 -19.34 -11.76
N LEU A 151 -6.33 -19.45 -10.72
CA LEU A 151 -7.04 -18.32 -10.14
C LEU A 151 -6.07 -17.33 -9.48
N ARG A 152 -5.10 -17.80 -8.68
CA ARG A 152 -4.06 -16.96 -8.06
C ARG A 152 -3.32 -16.12 -9.10
N ILE A 153 -2.84 -16.77 -10.17
CA ILE A 153 -2.16 -16.05 -11.26
C ILE A 153 -3.07 -15.04 -11.95
N LYS A 154 -4.36 -15.37 -12.12
CA LYS A 154 -5.33 -14.40 -12.65
C LYS A 154 -5.48 -13.19 -11.73
N MET A 155 -5.56 -13.40 -10.42
CA MET A 155 -5.70 -12.32 -9.43
C MET A 155 -4.45 -11.44 -9.39
N ILE A 156 -3.25 -12.02 -9.43
CA ILE A 156 -1.99 -11.29 -9.52
C ILE A 156 -1.96 -10.39 -10.78
N LYS A 157 -2.35 -10.92 -11.93
CA LYS A 157 -2.45 -10.14 -13.18
C LYS A 157 -3.47 -9.01 -13.08
N ASN A 158 -4.62 -9.25 -12.45
CA ASN A 158 -5.63 -8.20 -12.21
C ASN A 158 -5.07 -7.10 -11.30
N ALA A 159 -4.35 -7.49 -10.24
CA ALA A 159 -3.72 -6.55 -9.31
C ALA A 159 -2.69 -5.66 -10.01
N PHE A 160 -1.78 -6.23 -10.79
CA PHE A 160 -0.83 -5.47 -11.60
C PHE A 160 -1.52 -4.57 -12.63
N ALA A 161 -2.52 -5.10 -13.36
CA ALA A 161 -3.25 -4.30 -14.35
C ALA A 161 -3.94 -3.09 -13.67
N THR A 162 -4.58 -3.30 -12.53
CA THR A 162 -5.21 -2.22 -11.76
C THR A 162 -4.18 -1.18 -11.31
N LEU A 163 -3.06 -1.63 -10.74
CA LEU A 163 -2.00 -0.74 -10.28
C LEU A 163 -1.40 0.09 -11.42
N MET A 164 -1.04 -0.55 -12.52
CA MET A 164 -0.39 0.13 -13.66
C MET A 164 -1.32 1.02 -14.47
N CYS A 165 -2.63 0.77 -14.43
CA CYS A 165 -3.63 1.60 -15.10
C CYS A 165 -4.20 2.70 -14.21
N SER A 166 -3.82 2.78 -12.94
CA SER A 166 -4.25 3.84 -12.02
C SER A 166 -3.47 5.13 -12.21
N GLN A 167 -4.11 6.25 -11.95
CA GLN A 167 -3.44 7.56 -11.97
C GLN A 167 -2.55 7.73 -10.74
N GLY A 168 -1.29 8.11 -10.98
CA GLY A 168 -0.24 8.32 -9.98
C GLY A 168 0.93 7.38 -10.16
N PRO A 169 2.06 7.64 -9.50
CA PRO A 169 3.21 6.74 -9.47
C PRO A 169 2.84 5.37 -8.89
N ALA A 170 3.22 4.31 -9.59
CA ALA A 170 3.06 2.93 -9.12
C ALA A 170 4.30 2.49 -8.34
N LEU A 171 4.08 1.80 -7.22
CA LEU A 171 5.09 1.12 -6.43
C LEU A 171 4.65 -0.34 -6.27
N PHE A 172 5.57 -1.27 -6.41
CA PHE A 172 5.37 -2.68 -6.12
C PHE A 172 6.64 -3.28 -5.51
N LEU A 173 6.50 -4.36 -4.76
CA LEU A 173 7.62 -5.06 -4.16
C LEU A 173 8.41 -5.79 -5.24
N ALA A 174 9.74 -5.62 -5.23
CA ALA A 174 10.61 -6.35 -6.15
C ALA A 174 10.47 -7.86 -5.91
N GLY A 175 10.17 -8.61 -6.96
CA GLY A 175 9.86 -10.02 -6.90
C GLY A 175 8.38 -10.37 -7.14
N ASP A 176 7.47 -9.44 -6.92
CA ASP A 176 6.04 -9.66 -7.19
C ASP A 176 5.78 -10.00 -8.66
N GLU A 177 6.59 -9.47 -9.58
CA GLU A 177 6.49 -9.68 -11.03
C GLU A 177 6.79 -11.13 -11.46
N PHE A 178 7.46 -11.91 -10.61
CA PHE A 178 7.69 -13.34 -10.83
C PHE A 178 7.15 -14.22 -9.70
N CYS A 179 6.17 -13.72 -8.97
CA CYS A 179 5.46 -14.45 -7.92
C CYS A 179 6.36 -14.89 -6.75
N ASN A 180 7.21 -13.96 -6.27
CA ASN A 180 8.00 -14.18 -5.07
C ASN A 180 7.10 -14.50 -3.86
N THR A 181 7.51 -15.46 -3.04
CA THR A 181 6.87 -15.80 -1.76
C THR A 181 7.87 -15.67 -0.61
N GLN A 182 7.35 -15.42 0.57
CA GLN A 182 8.11 -15.38 1.82
C GLN A 182 7.94 -16.67 2.65
N PHE A 183 7.21 -17.66 2.14
CA PHE A 183 6.94 -18.96 2.77
C PHE A 183 7.54 -20.12 1.96
#